data_c48c011034a81002e8be4baa2ae77b49
#
_entry.id   c48c011034a81002e8be4baa2ae77b49
#
_cell.length_a   1.000
_cell.length_b   1.000
_cell.length_c   1.000
_cell.angle_alpha   90.00
_cell.angle_beta   90.00
_cell.angle_gamma   90.00
#
_symmetry.space_group_name_H-M   'P 1'
#
loop_
_entity.id
_entity.type
_entity.pdbx_description
1 polymer ?
#
loop_
_entity_poly.entity_id
_entity_poly.type
_entity_poly.pdbx_seq_one_letter_code
_entity_poly.pdbx_strand_id
1 'polypeptide(L)'
;MKIRFMGKYNNDPSSLPKGEMVEGSNRIKKIDNLAVLTIVMTVLSCVFLYILGMLLIDIFGKELLSKAGVFAVFMSLACNIVHEYIHAICFKEESYIYIGNGLLFAMSPEHMTKNRYLFMLLLPFLVLGVIPFVTGLLFYYSPLAIFGVISMVPCSGDLYMALSALFQVPAKGKIYIYDMINYWYV
;
A
#
# COMPACT_ATOMS: atom_id res chain seq x y z
N MET A 1 -20.16 -2.14 -7.04
CA MET A 1 -18.84 -1.48 -6.91
C MET A 1 -18.62 -0.63 -8.15
N LYS A 2 -18.27 0.64 -8.01
CA LYS A 2 -17.96 1.55 -9.12
C LYS A 2 -16.66 2.26 -8.82
N ILE A 3 -15.66 2.07 -9.68
CA ILE A 3 -14.37 2.75 -9.57
C ILE A 3 -14.42 3.98 -10.46
N ARG A 4 -14.10 5.16 -9.91
CA ARG A 4 -14.05 6.41 -10.64
C ARG A 4 -12.63 6.97 -10.63
N PHE A 5 -12.09 7.24 -11.80
CA PHE A 5 -10.84 7.98 -11.94
C PHE A 5 -11.13 9.48 -11.95
N MET A 6 -10.62 10.20 -10.95
CA MET A 6 -10.96 11.61 -10.70
C MET A 6 -9.90 12.58 -11.24
N GLY A 7 -8.77 12.05 -11.75
CA GLY A 7 -7.68 12.87 -12.24
C GLY A 7 -6.82 13.48 -11.13
N LYS A 8 -6.29 14.67 -11.37
CA LYS A 8 -5.33 15.31 -10.44
C LYS A 8 -6.04 15.85 -9.19
N TYR A 9 -5.54 15.44 -8.03
CA TYR A 9 -5.95 15.97 -6.73
C TYR A 9 -5.41 17.39 -6.53
N ASN A 10 -6.26 18.30 -6.08
CA ASN A 10 -5.95 19.72 -5.89
C ASN A 10 -5.27 20.04 -4.55
N ASN A 11 -4.90 19.02 -3.76
CA ASN A 11 -4.36 19.12 -2.40
C ASN A 11 -5.32 19.77 -1.37
N ASP A 12 -6.61 19.82 -1.67
CA ASP A 12 -7.64 20.26 -0.75
C ASP A 12 -8.47 19.07 -0.24
N PRO A 13 -8.30 18.64 1.03
CA PRO A 13 -9.08 17.54 1.60
C PRO A 13 -10.59 17.76 1.55
N SER A 14 -11.03 19.01 1.49
CA SER A 14 -12.48 19.33 1.40
C SER A 14 -13.12 18.91 0.08
N SER A 15 -12.32 18.77 -0.98
CA SER A 15 -12.76 18.34 -2.31
C SER A 15 -12.94 16.83 -2.45
N LEU A 16 -12.48 16.06 -1.47
CA LEU A 16 -12.59 14.60 -1.49
C LEU A 16 -13.99 14.15 -1.11
N PRO A 17 -14.46 13.01 -1.66
CA PRO A 17 -15.72 12.40 -1.23
C PRO A 17 -15.68 12.11 0.27
N LYS A 18 -16.66 12.62 0.99
CA LYS A 18 -16.77 12.47 2.44
C LYS A 18 -18.00 11.64 2.78
N GLY A 19 -17.80 10.72 3.72
CA GLY A 19 -18.89 10.10 4.45
C GLY A 19 -19.36 10.99 5.60
N GLU A 20 -20.29 10.49 6.38
CA GLU A 20 -20.71 11.14 7.63
C GLU A 20 -19.68 10.89 8.73
N MET A 21 -19.35 11.93 9.48
CA MET A 21 -18.50 11.78 10.66
C MET A 21 -19.32 11.15 11.78
N VAL A 22 -18.83 10.05 12.34
CA VAL A 22 -19.50 9.38 13.45
C VAL A 22 -19.11 10.04 14.77
N GLU A 23 -20.12 10.49 15.52
CA GLU A 23 -19.91 11.08 16.85
C GLU A 23 -19.26 10.06 17.79
N GLY A 24 -18.28 10.51 18.57
CA GLY A 24 -17.52 9.63 19.47
C GLY A 24 -16.49 8.73 18.77
N SER A 25 -16.25 8.90 17.46
CA SER A 25 -15.18 8.18 16.77
C SER A 25 -13.79 8.63 17.23
N ASN A 26 -12.86 7.67 17.25
CA ASN A 26 -11.47 7.90 17.64
C ASN A 26 -10.56 7.95 16.42
N ARG A 27 -9.61 8.90 16.42
CA ARG A 27 -8.59 8.96 15.38
C ARG A 27 -7.58 7.81 15.54
N ILE A 28 -7.20 7.15 14.44
CA ILE A 28 -6.03 6.26 14.45
C ILE A 28 -4.79 7.13 14.59
N LYS A 29 -4.06 6.96 15.71
CA LYS A 29 -2.83 7.71 15.97
C LYS A 29 -1.73 7.24 15.03
N LYS A 30 -1.10 8.19 14.38
CA LYS A 30 0.05 7.99 13.47
C LYS A 30 1.07 9.10 13.70
N ILE A 31 2.24 8.98 13.11
CA ILE A 31 3.22 10.06 13.10
C ILE A 31 2.61 11.23 12.33
N ASP A 32 2.33 12.34 13.02
CA ASP A 32 1.65 13.50 12.44
C ASP A 32 2.59 14.33 11.54
N ASN A 33 3.88 14.36 11.84
CA ASN A 33 4.86 15.08 11.03
C ASN A 33 5.17 14.26 9.76
N LEU A 34 4.70 14.75 8.61
CA LEU A 34 4.87 14.08 7.32
C LEU A 34 6.35 13.85 6.96
N ALA A 35 7.24 14.80 7.28
CA ALA A 35 8.67 14.64 7.00
C ALA A 35 9.27 13.50 7.83
N VAL A 36 8.94 13.43 9.12
CA VAL A 36 9.39 12.33 10.00
C VAL A 36 8.83 11.00 9.52
N LEU A 37 7.55 10.94 9.18
CA LEU A 37 6.93 9.73 8.65
C LEU A 37 7.63 9.26 7.36
N THR A 38 7.88 10.18 6.42
CA THR A 38 8.58 9.88 5.17
C THR A 38 9.99 9.34 5.43
N ILE A 39 10.75 9.98 6.32
CA ILE A 39 12.10 9.51 6.67
C ILE A 39 12.04 8.09 7.26
N VAL A 40 11.16 7.85 8.23
CA VAL A 40 11.02 6.53 8.87
C VAL A 40 10.66 5.46 7.83
N MET A 41 9.67 5.73 6.97
CA MET A 41 9.25 4.78 5.92
C MET A 41 10.36 4.54 4.91
N THR A 42 11.10 5.57 4.51
CA THR A 42 12.25 5.44 3.59
C THR A 42 13.35 4.59 4.20
N VAL A 43 13.74 4.86 5.45
CA VAL A 43 14.77 4.07 6.14
C VAL A 43 14.36 2.60 6.25
N LEU A 44 13.11 2.33 6.67
CA LEU A 44 12.60 0.95 6.75
C LEU A 44 12.59 0.26 5.39
N SER A 45 12.18 0.95 4.33
CA SER A 45 12.20 0.43 2.96
C SER A 45 13.62 0.15 2.48
N CYS A 46 14.59 1.02 2.79
CA CYS A 46 16.00 0.79 2.44
C CYS A 46 16.58 -0.42 3.18
N VAL A 47 16.30 -0.56 4.48
CA VAL A 47 16.74 -1.72 5.26
C VAL A 47 16.13 -3.01 4.70
N PHE A 48 14.85 -2.99 4.38
CA PHE A 48 14.14 -4.13 3.80
C PHE A 48 14.72 -4.52 2.43
N LEU A 49 14.93 -3.53 1.54
CA LEU A 49 15.57 -3.74 0.24
C LEU A 49 17.00 -4.28 0.38
N TYR A 50 17.75 -3.78 1.35
CA TYR A 50 19.10 -4.26 1.61
C TYR A 50 19.10 -5.74 2.00
N ILE A 51 18.26 -6.12 2.97
CA ILE A 51 18.20 -7.52 3.46
C ILE A 51 17.76 -8.47 2.34
N LEU A 52 16.65 -8.16 1.64
CA LEU A 52 16.16 -9.02 0.56
C LEU A 52 17.05 -8.95 -0.68
N GLY A 53 17.65 -7.79 -0.96
CA GLY A 53 18.61 -7.62 -2.05
C GLY A 53 19.86 -8.48 -1.84
N MET A 54 20.41 -8.51 -0.63
CA MET A 54 21.53 -9.38 -0.29
C MET A 54 21.18 -10.86 -0.45
N LEU A 55 19.97 -11.26 -0.02
CA LEU A 55 19.47 -12.63 -0.24
C LEU A 55 19.38 -12.97 -1.74
N LEU A 56 18.87 -12.05 -2.56
CA LEU A 56 18.80 -12.25 -4.01
C LEU A 56 20.19 -12.34 -4.65
N ILE A 57 21.15 -11.51 -4.21
CA ILE A 57 22.54 -11.55 -4.69
C ILE A 57 23.19 -12.91 -4.37
N ASP A 58 22.95 -13.40 -3.17
CA ASP A 58 23.49 -14.71 -2.73
C ASP A 58 22.93 -15.87 -3.57
N ILE A 59 21.63 -15.84 -3.88
CA ILE A 59 20.94 -16.91 -4.61
C ILE A 59 21.21 -16.83 -6.12
N PHE A 60 21.08 -15.65 -6.73
CA PHE A 60 21.07 -15.48 -8.19
C PHE A 60 22.35 -14.87 -8.77
N GLY A 61 23.17 -14.23 -7.95
CA GLY A 61 24.42 -13.62 -8.39
C GLY A 61 24.25 -12.68 -9.57
N LYS A 62 25.02 -12.93 -10.66
CA LYS A 62 25.03 -12.08 -11.87
C LYS A 62 23.73 -12.12 -12.69
N GLU A 63 22.86 -13.10 -12.47
CA GLU A 63 21.59 -13.21 -13.20
C GLU A 63 20.63 -12.05 -12.89
N LEU A 64 20.82 -11.40 -11.72
CA LEU A 64 20.06 -10.21 -11.36
C LEU A 64 20.26 -9.05 -12.37
N LEU A 65 21.41 -8.97 -12.99
CA LEU A 65 21.76 -7.94 -14.01
C LEU A 65 21.37 -8.34 -15.42
N SER A 66 20.66 -9.45 -15.60
CA SER A 66 20.11 -9.84 -16.89
C SER A 66 19.13 -8.79 -17.43
N LYS A 67 18.95 -8.74 -18.77
CA LYS A 67 17.94 -7.86 -19.39
C LYS A 67 16.55 -8.07 -18.79
N ALA A 68 16.18 -9.31 -18.47
CA ALA A 68 14.92 -9.66 -17.86
C ALA A 68 14.83 -9.15 -16.39
N GLY A 69 15.92 -9.22 -15.63
CA GLY A 69 16.02 -8.66 -14.28
C GLY A 69 15.84 -7.14 -14.26
N VAL A 70 16.54 -6.43 -15.16
CA VAL A 70 16.38 -4.99 -15.31
C VAL A 70 14.95 -4.63 -15.74
N PHE A 71 14.37 -5.37 -16.69
CA PHE A 71 12.97 -5.17 -17.11
C PHE A 71 11.99 -5.36 -15.93
N ALA A 72 12.24 -6.34 -15.05
CA ALA A 72 11.41 -6.59 -13.86
C ALA A 72 11.37 -5.38 -12.91
N VAL A 73 12.49 -4.64 -12.76
CA VAL A 73 12.52 -3.39 -11.96
C VAL A 73 11.58 -2.34 -12.57
N PHE A 74 11.64 -2.11 -13.88
CA PHE A 74 10.74 -1.15 -14.54
C PHE A 74 9.27 -1.58 -14.44
N MET A 75 8.99 -2.86 -14.61
CA MET A 75 7.62 -3.40 -14.47
C MET A 75 7.08 -3.24 -13.05
N SER A 76 7.90 -3.44 -12.02
CA SER A 76 7.46 -3.23 -10.63
C SER A 76 7.13 -1.77 -10.34
N LEU A 77 7.87 -0.81 -10.91
CA LEU A 77 7.55 0.61 -10.80
C LEU A 77 6.22 0.95 -11.50
N ALA A 78 5.98 0.40 -12.69
CA ALA A 78 4.71 0.57 -13.40
C ALA A 78 3.52 -0.06 -12.65
N CYS A 79 3.75 -1.12 -11.90
CA CYS A 79 2.73 -1.81 -11.11
C CYS A 79 2.17 -1.01 -9.93
N ASN A 80 2.70 0.19 -9.63
CA ASN A 80 2.05 1.08 -8.65
C ASN A 80 0.61 1.45 -9.07
N ILE A 81 0.32 1.47 -10.37
CA ILE A 81 -1.04 1.67 -10.87
C ILE A 81 -1.94 0.49 -10.46
N VAL A 82 -1.42 -0.74 -10.60
CA VAL A 82 -2.13 -1.97 -10.21
C VAL A 82 -2.30 -2.05 -8.70
N HIS A 83 -1.31 -1.59 -7.93
CA HIS A 83 -1.36 -1.49 -6.47
C HIS A 83 -2.59 -0.68 -6.02
N GLU A 84 -2.75 0.54 -6.52
CA GLU A 84 -3.89 1.39 -6.16
C GLU A 84 -5.22 0.83 -6.67
N TYR A 85 -5.20 0.17 -7.82
CA TYR A 85 -6.39 -0.52 -8.32
C TYR A 85 -6.81 -1.68 -7.42
N ILE A 86 -5.85 -2.43 -6.84
CA ILE A 86 -6.13 -3.49 -5.86
C ILE A 86 -6.81 -2.91 -4.61
N HIS A 87 -6.35 -1.76 -4.11
CA HIS A 87 -7.07 -1.07 -3.02
C HIS A 87 -8.50 -0.71 -3.44
N ALA A 88 -8.65 -0.12 -4.63
CA ALA A 88 -9.95 0.33 -5.12
C ALA A 88 -10.99 -0.80 -5.24
N ILE A 89 -10.59 -2.00 -5.64
CA ILE A 89 -11.50 -3.17 -5.74
C ILE A 89 -11.89 -3.78 -4.39
N CYS A 90 -11.19 -3.46 -3.32
CA CYS A 90 -11.53 -3.92 -1.97
C CYS A 90 -12.72 -3.18 -1.35
N PHE A 91 -13.09 -2.01 -1.89
CA PHE A 91 -14.28 -1.29 -1.47
C PHE A 91 -15.55 -1.91 -2.06
N LYS A 92 -16.62 -2.00 -1.28
CA LYS A 92 -17.93 -2.48 -1.73
C LYS A 92 -18.74 -1.40 -2.41
N GLU A 93 -18.59 -0.18 -1.94
CA GLU A 93 -19.25 1.02 -2.46
C GLU A 93 -18.45 1.67 -3.59
N GLU A 94 -18.66 2.93 -3.84
CA GLU A 94 -17.87 3.69 -4.81
C GLU A 94 -16.46 3.93 -4.28
N SER A 95 -15.47 3.73 -5.13
CA SER A 95 -14.09 4.07 -4.86
C SER A 95 -13.57 5.07 -5.88
N TYR A 96 -12.64 5.90 -5.45
CA TYR A 96 -12.12 7.02 -6.22
C TYR A 96 -10.60 6.92 -6.29
N ILE A 97 -10.05 7.02 -7.49
CA ILE A 97 -8.60 7.02 -7.73
C ILE A 97 -8.19 8.42 -8.18
N TYR A 98 -7.23 9.00 -7.48
CA TYR A 98 -6.66 10.31 -7.73
C TYR A 98 -5.17 10.22 -8.05
N ILE A 99 -4.66 11.26 -8.70
CA ILE A 99 -3.21 11.52 -8.84
C ILE A 99 -2.85 12.67 -7.89
N GLY A 100 -2.13 12.38 -6.82
CA GLY A 100 -1.61 13.38 -5.88
C GLY A 100 -0.10 13.36 -5.81
N ASN A 101 0.56 14.51 -5.97
CA ASN A 101 2.02 14.66 -5.89
C ASN A 101 2.80 13.67 -6.79
N GLY A 102 2.24 13.32 -7.95
CA GLY A 102 2.85 12.38 -8.90
C GLY A 102 2.61 10.90 -8.59
N LEU A 103 1.90 10.57 -7.51
CA LEU A 103 1.51 9.21 -7.14
C LEU A 103 0.00 9.04 -7.23
N LEU A 104 -0.44 7.81 -7.50
CA LEU A 104 -1.85 7.44 -7.39
C LEU A 104 -2.19 7.16 -5.94
N PHE A 105 -3.45 7.40 -5.58
CA PHE A 105 -4.03 6.90 -4.35
C PHE A 105 -5.51 6.58 -4.53
N ALA A 106 -5.94 5.50 -3.92
CA ALA A 106 -7.34 5.07 -3.91
C ALA A 106 -7.99 5.42 -2.56
N MET A 107 -9.23 5.88 -2.61
CA MET A 107 -10.02 6.16 -1.41
C MET A 107 -11.50 5.86 -1.61
N SER A 108 -12.19 5.67 -0.50
CA SER A 108 -13.65 5.59 -0.44
C SER A 108 -14.13 6.14 0.91
N PRO A 109 -15.29 6.80 0.98
CA PRO A 109 -15.92 7.17 2.24
C PRO A 109 -16.55 5.99 2.98
N GLU A 110 -16.43 4.77 2.47
CA GLU A 110 -17.01 3.56 3.02
C GLU A 110 -16.50 3.25 4.44
N HIS A 111 -17.41 2.82 5.30
CA HIS A 111 -17.09 2.34 6.63
C HIS A 111 -16.77 0.83 6.57
N MET A 112 -15.53 0.48 6.79
CA MET A 112 -15.05 -0.90 6.70
C MET A 112 -14.89 -1.52 8.09
N THR A 113 -15.17 -2.82 8.22
CA THR A 113 -14.75 -3.56 9.42
C THR A 113 -13.23 -3.62 9.50
N LYS A 114 -12.66 -3.70 10.70
CA LYS A 114 -11.21 -3.82 10.93
C LYS A 114 -10.57 -4.88 10.03
N ASN A 115 -11.16 -6.08 9.95
CA ASN A 115 -10.57 -7.18 9.18
C ASN A 115 -10.54 -6.87 7.66
N ARG A 116 -11.58 -6.25 7.11
CA ARG A 116 -11.59 -5.82 5.71
C ARG A 116 -10.56 -4.73 5.44
N TYR A 117 -10.44 -3.78 6.35
CA TYR A 117 -9.45 -2.72 6.24
C TYR A 117 -8.02 -3.27 6.25
N LEU A 118 -7.71 -4.19 7.16
CA LEU A 118 -6.42 -4.88 7.20
C LEU A 118 -6.18 -5.70 5.92
N PHE A 119 -7.18 -6.44 5.46
CA PHE A 119 -7.10 -7.19 4.21
C PHE A 119 -6.81 -6.29 3.01
N MET A 120 -7.53 -5.16 2.89
CA MET A 120 -7.32 -4.17 1.82
C MET A 120 -5.87 -3.66 1.82
N LEU A 121 -5.33 -3.28 2.97
CA LEU A 121 -3.98 -2.74 3.08
C LEU A 121 -2.90 -3.80 2.78
N LEU A 122 -3.13 -5.06 3.16
CA LEU A 122 -2.14 -6.13 2.99
C LEU A 122 -2.19 -6.78 1.60
N LEU A 123 -3.30 -6.63 0.87
CA LEU A 123 -3.51 -7.35 -0.38
C LEU A 123 -2.48 -7.03 -1.47
N PRO A 124 -2.12 -5.75 -1.76
CA PRO A 124 -1.06 -5.44 -2.73
C PRO A 124 0.30 -6.02 -2.32
N PHE A 125 0.65 -5.93 -1.04
CA PHE A 125 1.88 -6.50 -0.50
C PHE A 125 1.97 -8.01 -0.75
N LEU A 126 0.87 -8.73 -0.55
CA LEU A 126 0.81 -10.18 -0.80
C LEU A 126 0.85 -10.50 -2.29
N VAL A 127 -0.01 -9.87 -3.10
CA VAL A 127 -0.22 -10.24 -4.51
C VAL A 127 0.92 -9.76 -5.42
N LEU A 128 1.41 -8.54 -5.23
CA LEU A 128 2.49 -7.98 -6.06
C LEU A 128 3.87 -8.20 -5.47
N GLY A 129 3.97 -8.40 -4.16
CA GLY A 129 5.22 -8.57 -3.45
C GLY A 129 5.53 -10.02 -3.10
N VAL A 130 4.91 -10.53 -2.03
CA VAL A 130 5.26 -11.82 -1.42
C VAL A 130 5.09 -12.99 -2.39
N ILE A 131 3.96 -13.09 -3.09
CA ILE A 131 3.69 -14.20 -4.00
C ILE A 131 4.72 -14.24 -5.13
N PRO A 132 4.98 -13.15 -5.90
CA PRO A 132 6.00 -13.16 -6.93
C PRO A 132 7.40 -13.45 -6.38
N PHE A 133 7.76 -12.86 -5.24
CA PHE A 133 9.05 -13.10 -4.61
C PHE A 133 9.27 -14.58 -4.28
N VAL A 134 8.34 -15.20 -3.53
CA VAL A 134 8.43 -16.61 -3.15
C VAL A 134 8.40 -17.51 -4.38
N THR A 135 7.52 -17.23 -5.34
CA THR A 135 7.45 -17.99 -6.60
C THR A 135 8.76 -17.89 -7.39
N GLY A 136 9.35 -16.70 -7.46
CA GLY A 136 10.66 -16.49 -8.10
C GLY A 136 11.77 -17.27 -7.45
N LEU A 137 11.79 -17.38 -6.11
CA LEU A 137 12.74 -18.22 -5.38
C LEU A 137 12.51 -19.72 -5.66
N LEU A 138 11.26 -20.18 -5.57
CA LEU A 138 10.91 -21.59 -5.74
C LEU A 138 11.23 -22.13 -7.14
N PHE A 139 11.02 -21.32 -8.17
CA PHE A 139 11.29 -21.69 -9.57
C PHE A 139 12.66 -21.22 -10.06
N TYR A 140 13.50 -20.68 -9.17
CA TYR A 140 14.81 -20.14 -9.51
C TYR A 140 14.75 -19.14 -10.67
N TYR A 141 13.76 -18.25 -10.65
CA TYR A 141 13.50 -17.25 -11.69
C TYR A 141 13.71 -15.83 -11.16
N SER A 142 14.93 -15.31 -11.35
CA SER A 142 15.38 -14.02 -10.79
C SER A 142 14.50 -12.83 -11.15
N PRO A 143 13.93 -12.67 -12.39
CA PRO A 143 13.10 -11.51 -12.71
C PRO A 143 11.83 -11.43 -11.85
N LEU A 144 11.20 -12.57 -11.54
CA LEU A 144 10.00 -12.60 -10.72
C LEU A 144 10.31 -12.29 -9.25
N ALA A 145 11.45 -12.80 -8.75
CA ALA A 145 11.91 -12.49 -7.40
C ALA A 145 12.24 -11.00 -7.24
N ILE A 146 12.94 -10.39 -8.20
CA ILE A 146 13.22 -8.95 -8.25
C ILE A 146 11.93 -8.14 -8.27
N PHE A 147 10.99 -8.49 -9.17
CA PHE A 147 9.69 -7.84 -9.28
C PHE A 147 8.98 -7.82 -7.93
N GLY A 148 8.93 -8.97 -7.22
CA GLY A 148 8.32 -9.09 -5.90
C GLY A 148 8.98 -8.17 -4.87
N VAL A 149 10.30 -8.20 -4.73
CA VAL A 149 11.03 -7.37 -3.75
C VAL A 149 10.79 -5.88 -4.00
N ILE A 150 10.90 -5.41 -5.24
CA ILE A 150 10.70 -3.99 -5.56
C ILE A 150 9.23 -3.58 -5.34
N SER A 151 8.28 -4.44 -5.68
CA SER A 151 6.84 -4.16 -5.48
C SER A 151 6.41 -4.13 -4.01
N MET A 152 7.19 -4.67 -3.07
CA MET A 152 6.93 -4.54 -1.63
C MET A 152 7.23 -3.14 -1.08
N VAL A 153 8.11 -2.37 -1.74
CA VAL A 153 8.57 -1.06 -1.25
C VAL A 153 7.42 -0.05 -1.08
N PRO A 154 6.58 0.19 -2.09
CA PRO A 154 5.47 1.14 -1.95
C PRO A 154 4.44 0.71 -0.88
N CYS A 155 4.39 -0.57 -0.52
CA CYS A 155 3.48 -1.08 0.51
C CYS A 155 3.90 -0.71 1.95
N SER A 156 5.05 -0.05 2.15
CA SER A 156 5.52 0.32 3.50
C SER A 156 4.52 1.19 4.26
N GLY A 157 3.87 2.14 3.59
CA GLY A 157 2.81 2.97 4.15
C GLY A 157 1.58 2.16 4.58
N ASP A 158 1.17 1.21 3.75
CA ASP A 158 0.04 0.32 4.03
C ASP A 158 0.33 -0.60 5.20
N LEU A 159 1.54 -1.17 5.26
CA LEU A 159 1.99 -2.00 6.39
C LEU A 159 1.99 -1.19 7.70
N TYR A 160 2.47 0.05 7.66
CA TYR A 160 2.44 0.94 8.82
C TYR A 160 1.00 1.23 9.26
N MET A 161 0.09 1.53 8.32
CA MET A 161 -1.32 1.76 8.63
C MET A 161 -2.02 0.49 9.11
N ALA A 162 -1.69 -0.67 8.54
CA ALA A 162 -2.20 -1.96 8.99
C ALA A 162 -1.79 -2.26 10.42
N LEU A 163 -0.51 -2.07 10.78
CA LEU A 163 -0.02 -2.21 12.15
C LEU A 163 -0.70 -1.22 13.10
N SER A 164 -0.83 0.05 12.69
CA SER A 164 -1.50 1.07 13.49
C SER A 164 -2.95 0.69 13.79
N ALA A 165 -3.69 0.21 12.78
CA ALA A 165 -5.06 -0.25 12.95
C ALA A 165 -5.15 -1.55 13.77
N LEU A 166 -4.18 -2.46 13.59
CA LEU A 166 -4.15 -3.74 14.31
C LEU A 166 -4.10 -3.54 15.83
N PHE A 167 -3.27 -2.61 16.29
CA PHE A 167 -3.06 -2.37 17.72
C PHE A 167 -4.04 -1.37 18.35
N GLN A 168 -4.60 -0.44 17.57
CA GLN A 168 -5.44 0.62 18.12
C GLN A 168 -6.94 0.34 17.99
N VAL A 169 -7.36 -0.41 16.95
CA VAL A 169 -8.77 -0.63 16.69
C VAL A 169 -9.24 -1.95 17.32
N PRO A 170 -10.32 -1.96 18.10
CA PRO A 170 -10.91 -3.19 18.66
C PRO A 170 -11.36 -4.16 17.55
N ALA A 171 -11.48 -5.46 17.86
CA ALA A 171 -11.85 -6.49 16.89
C ALA A 171 -13.19 -6.21 16.16
N LYS A 172 -14.17 -5.63 16.87
CA LYS A 172 -15.49 -5.26 16.33
C LYS A 172 -15.52 -3.85 15.72
N GLY A 173 -14.39 -3.12 15.74
CA GLY A 173 -14.31 -1.74 15.27
C GLY A 173 -14.52 -1.64 13.77
N LYS A 174 -15.11 -0.52 13.35
CA LYS A 174 -15.20 -0.07 11.97
C LYS A 174 -14.28 1.11 11.75
N ILE A 175 -13.69 1.18 10.56
CA ILE A 175 -12.72 2.21 10.16
C ILE A 175 -13.28 2.93 8.94
N TYR A 176 -13.10 4.24 8.89
CA TYR A 176 -13.44 5.08 7.75
C TYR A 176 -12.44 6.23 7.62
N ILE A 177 -12.44 6.87 6.45
CA ILE A 177 -11.58 8.01 6.14
C ILE A 177 -12.44 9.27 6.09
N TYR A 178 -12.03 10.29 6.83
CA TYR A 178 -12.61 11.63 6.78
C TYR A 178 -11.48 12.67 6.76
N ASP A 179 -11.50 13.58 5.79
CA ASP A 179 -10.45 14.59 5.58
C ASP A 179 -9.00 14.01 5.58
N MET A 180 -8.77 12.89 4.85
CA MET A 180 -7.49 12.17 4.80
C MET A 180 -7.00 11.60 6.15
N ILE A 181 -7.88 11.57 7.14
CA ILE A 181 -7.59 11.03 8.46
C ILE A 181 -8.43 9.76 8.66
N ASN A 182 -7.78 8.73 9.19
CA ASN A 182 -8.45 7.47 9.51
C ASN A 182 -9.05 7.54 10.92
N TYR A 183 -10.34 7.29 11.01
CA TYR A 183 -11.09 7.20 12.25
C TYR A 183 -11.65 5.80 12.44
N TRP A 184 -11.91 5.46 13.70
CA TRP A 184 -12.58 4.21 14.06
C TRP A 184 -13.62 4.42 15.14
N TYR A 185 -14.63 3.53 15.17
CA TYR A 185 -15.68 3.45 16.19
C TYR A 185 -16.13 2.00 16.38
N VAL A 186 -16.88 1.71 17.42
CA VAL A 186 -17.43 0.37 17.73
C VAL A 186 -18.92 0.39 17.61
#